data_77b90055ff81ae5764e33462f31b8424
#
_entry.id   77b90055ff81ae5764e33462f31b8424
#
_cell.length_a   1.000
_cell.length_b   1.000
_cell.length_c   1.000
_cell.angle_alpha   90.00
_cell.angle_beta   90.00
_cell.angle_gamma   90.00
#
_symmetry.space_group_name_H-M   'P 1'
#
loop_
_entity.id
_entity.type
_entity.pdbx_description
1 polymer ?
#
loop_
_entity_poly.entity_id
_entity_poly.type
_entity_poly.pdbx_seq_one_letter_code
_entity_poly.pdbx_strand_id
1 'polypeptide(L)'
;MQIWDVAEQKSRPAPDRGRTLRSVSGIYPDGPPSGEAEALLATQRQVARAMRIVTRMDVGPRPQVPPGPAIHAANHRSMADLLLSTGTFSHWGWPIRPLVAGAYFDKPGLGGLLRRLRCVPVHGTEAIDRAVEVLEQGWSVAIMPEGRVVPEEEWAPTGVGRSHPGIGRVAIDTGLPVVANGASGTEVFWPRGRSFPILRPGRRCHLVLRSEVVGPVPDDKSRDATSRIMEAVARCVAVSDRITGRTT
;
A
#
# COMPACT_ATOMS: atom_id res chain seq x y z
N MET A 1 6.49 -16.69 -0.09
CA MET A 1 5.32 -17.01 -0.91
C MET A 1 4.93 -15.74 -1.65
N GLN A 2 4.99 -15.76 -2.98
CA GLN A 2 4.71 -14.59 -3.83
C GLN A 2 3.19 -14.45 -4.00
N ILE A 3 2.70 -13.20 -3.96
CA ILE A 3 1.26 -12.90 -4.13
C ILE A 3 0.86 -12.93 -5.62
N TRP A 4 1.83 -12.76 -6.53
CA TRP A 4 1.62 -12.55 -7.96
C TRP A 4 2.38 -13.57 -8.82
N ASP A 5 2.01 -14.84 -8.80
CA ASP A 5 2.50 -15.81 -9.80
C ASP A 5 1.56 -15.78 -11.00
N VAL A 6 2.07 -15.25 -12.11
CA VAL A 6 1.28 -15.01 -13.34
C VAL A 6 1.29 -16.29 -14.19
N ALA A 7 0.30 -17.15 -13.98
CA ALA A 7 -0.16 -18.04 -15.04
C ALA A 7 -1.24 -17.29 -15.84
N GLU A 8 -1.22 -17.43 -17.16
CA GLU A 8 -2.09 -16.77 -18.15
C GLU A 8 -3.56 -16.68 -17.70
N GLN A 9 -3.99 -15.46 -17.43
CA GLN A 9 -5.36 -15.18 -17.03
C GLN A 9 -6.20 -14.95 -18.29
N LYS A 10 -7.22 -15.80 -18.50
CA LYS A 10 -8.28 -15.56 -19.47
C LYS A 10 -8.87 -14.17 -19.22
N SER A 11 -8.75 -13.30 -20.20
CA SER A 11 -9.19 -11.91 -20.15
C SER A 11 -10.70 -11.81 -19.85
N ARG A 12 -11.06 -11.11 -18.77
CA ARG A 12 -12.37 -10.45 -18.71
C ARG A 12 -12.51 -9.56 -19.95
N PRO A 13 -13.70 -9.42 -20.54
CA PRO A 13 -13.88 -8.49 -21.64
C PRO A 13 -13.43 -7.10 -21.18
N ALA A 14 -12.59 -6.46 -22.00
CA ALA A 14 -12.11 -5.12 -21.74
C ALA A 14 -13.34 -4.19 -21.53
N PRO A 15 -13.32 -3.32 -20.50
CA PRO A 15 -14.37 -2.34 -20.34
C PRO A 15 -14.46 -1.49 -21.62
N ASP A 16 -15.68 -1.14 -22.00
CA ASP A 16 -16.01 -0.40 -23.19
C ASP A 16 -15.09 0.81 -23.39
N ARG A 17 -14.28 0.78 -24.46
CA ARG A 17 -13.25 1.78 -24.78
C ARG A 17 -13.80 3.17 -25.14
N GLY A 18 -15.12 3.37 -25.05
CA GLY A 18 -15.79 4.65 -25.29
C GLY A 18 -15.90 5.57 -24.07
N ARG A 19 -15.40 5.19 -22.90
CA ARG A 19 -15.36 6.05 -21.71
C ARG A 19 -14.19 7.02 -21.79
N THR A 20 -14.36 8.12 -22.53
CA THR A 20 -13.67 9.38 -22.25
C THR A 20 -13.69 9.65 -20.74
N LEU A 21 -12.60 10.23 -20.20
CA LEU A 21 -12.39 10.72 -18.83
C LEU A 21 -13.57 11.56 -18.29
N ARG A 22 -14.77 10.99 -18.26
CA ARG A 22 -15.89 11.50 -17.49
C ARG A 22 -15.56 11.22 -16.04
N SER A 23 -15.59 12.25 -15.22
CA SER A 23 -15.31 12.23 -13.80
C SER A 23 -15.72 10.89 -13.19
N VAL A 24 -14.78 10.19 -12.59
CA VAL A 24 -14.98 8.91 -11.88
C VAL A 24 -15.91 9.09 -10.67
N SER A 25 -16.20 10.36 -10.30
CA SER A 25 -17.16 10.77 -9.29
C SER A 25 -18.60 10.49 -9.75
N GLY A 26 -19.09 9.33 -9.54
CA GLY A 26 -20.47 8.89 -9.88
C GLY A 26 -20.54 7.40 -10.17
N ILE A 27 -19.39 6.75 -10.30
CA ILE A 27 -19.29 5.29 -10.48
C ILE A 27 -19.02 4.60 -9.16
N TYR A 28 -18.22 5.26 -8.29
CA TYR A 28 -17.86 4.75 -6.97
C TYR A 28 -18.53 5.57 -5.87
N PRO A 29 -18.88 4.95 -4.72
CA PRO A 29 -19.32 5.68 -3.54
C PRO A 29 -18.29 6.72 -3.11
N ASP A 30 -18.71 7.86 -2.55
CA ASP A 30 -17.82 8.91 -2.03
C ASP A 30 -16.95 8.46 -0.85
N GLY A 31 -17.20 7.27 -0.33
CA GLY A 31 -16.43 6.62 0.74
C GLY A 31 -17.08 5.34 1.23
N PRO A 32 -16.41 4.64 2.15
CA PRO A 32 -16.93 3.44 2.76
C PRO A 32 -18.07 3.73 3.75
N PRO A 33 -18.85 2.70 4.19
CA PRO A 33 -19.86 2.84 5.22
C PRO A 33 -19.30 3.52 6.48
N SER A 34 -19.93 4.62 6.94
CA SER A 34 -19.38 5.52 7.98
C SER A 34 -19.02 4.80 9.29
N GLY A 35 -19.90 3.97 9.83
CA GLY A 35 -19.62 3.23 11.07
C GLY A 35 -18.45 2.24 10.95
N GLU A 36 -18.27 1.63 9.78
CA GLU A 36 -17.15 0.74 9.53
C GLU A 36 -15.82 1.50 9.36
N ALA A 37 -15.86 2.65 8.70
CA ALA A 37 -14.72 3.54 8.54
C ALA A 37 -14.23 4.06 9.89
N GLU A 38 -15.14 4.48 10.76
CA GLU A 38 -14.84 4.94 12.12
C GLU A 38 -14.20 3.84 12.97
N ALA A 39 -14.73 2.62 12.91
CA ALA A 39 -14.19 1.46 13.63
C ALA A 39 -12.77 1.12 13.16
N LEU A 40 -12.51 1.17 11.83
CA LEU A 40 -11.17 0.99 11.28
C LEU A 40 -10.22 2.09 11.75
N LEU A 41 -10.61 3.36 11.65
CA LEU A 41 -9.81 4.49 12.10
C LEU A 41 -9.52 4.42 13.61
N ALA A 42 -10.45 3.94 14.42
CA ALA A 42 -10.21 3.72 15.86
C ALA A 42 -9.11 2.67 16.07
N THR A 43 -9.17 1.55 15.34
CA THR A 43 -8.13 0.51 15.39
C THR A 43 -6.77 1.03 14.93
N GLN A 44 -6.74 1.76 13.81
CA GLN A 44 -5.51 2.38 13.29
C GLN A 44 -4.89 3.35 14.31
N ARG A 45 -5.73 4.16 15.01
CA ARG A 45 -5.25 5.05 16.09
C ARG A 45 -4.65 4.28 17.27
N GLN A 46 -5.22 3.13 17.65
CA GLN A 46 -4.66 2.29 18.71
C GLN A 46 -3.28 1.76 18.34
N VAL A 47 -3.13 1.21 17.12
CA VAL A 47 -1.84 0.72 16.61
C VAL A 47 -0.82 1.86 16.52
N ALA A 48 -1.22 3.02 15.97
CA ALA A 48 -0.35 4.18 15.87
C ALA A 48 0.15 4.68 17.24
N ARG A 49 -0.71 4.68 18.27
CA ARG A 49 -0.31 5.04 19.65
C ARG A 49 0.71 4.05 20.21
N ALA A 50 0.51 2.75 20.02
CA ALA A 50 1.45 1.73 20.47
C ALA A 50 2.80 1.89 19.76
N MET A 51 2.80 2.13 18.45
CA MET A 51 4.02 2.34 17.67
C MET A 51 4.83 3.57 18.12
N ARG A 52 4.18 4.64 18.59
CA ARG A 52 4.87 5.85 19.09
C ARG A 52 5.79 5.61 20.28
N ILE A 53 5.61 4.50 21.00
CA ILE A 53 6.46 4.13 22.14
C ILE A 53 7.87 3.77 21.64
N VAL A 54 7.94 3.02 20.54
CA VAL A 54 9.18 2.42 20.01
C VAL A 54 9.69 3.06 18.73
N THR A 55 8.85 3.88 18.06
CA THR A 55 9.20 4.56 16.81
C THR A 55 8.93 6.05 16.87
N ARG A 56 9.67 6.81 16.06
CA ARG A 56 9.36 8.18 15.66
C ARG A 56 8.90 8.13 14.21
N MET A 57 7.63 8.40 13.98
CA MET A 57 7.06 8.42 12.63
C MET A 57 7.08 9.84 12.08
N ASP A 58 7.66 10.02 10.91
CA ASP A 58 7.67 11.25 10.14
C ASP A 58 6.89 11.00 8.84
N VAL A 59 5.65 11.44 8.84
CA VAL A 59 4.70 11.22 7.75
C VAL A 59 4.44 12.55 7.06
N GLY A 60 4.54 12.57 5.72
CA GLY A 60 4.19 13.73 4.91
C GLY A 60 2.71 14.12 5.01
N PRO A 61 2.34 15.27 4.44
CA PRO A 61 0.95 15.71 4.40
C PRO A 61 0.06 14.69 3.69
N ARG A 62 -1.24 14.71 4.02
CA ARG A 62 -2.23 13.88 3.32
C ARG A 62 -2.27 14.26 1.85
N PRO A 63 -2.09 13.29 0.92
CA PRO A 63 -2.23 13.54 -0.50
C PRO A 63 -3.62 14.07 -0.87
N GLN A 64 -3.68 15.04 -1.76
CA GLN A 64 -4.93 15.60 -2.25
C GLN A 64 -5.38 14.81 -3.49
N VAL A 65 -6.45 14.04 -3.35
CA VAL A 65 -7.09 13.29 -4.43
C VAL A 65 -8.56 13.68 -4.52
N PRO A 66 -9.23 13.46 -5.66
CA PRO A 66 -10.68 13.64 -5.76
C PRO A 66 -11.44 12.83 -4.70
N PRO A 67 -12.66 13.24 -4.31
CA PRO A 67 -13.52 12.44 -3.45
C PRO A 67 -13.72 11.02 -3.98
N GLY A 68 -13.79 10.04 -3.07
CA GLY A 68 -13.94 8.63 -3.39
C GLY A 68 -12.72 7.78 -3.05
N PRO A 69 -12.72 6.51 -3.47
CA PRO A 69 -11.63 5.58 -3.21
C PRO A 69 -10.37 5.93 -4.00
N ALA A 70 -9.20 5.51 -3.47
CA ALA A 70 -7.91 5.66 -4.13
C ALA A 70 -7.07 4.38 -3.96
N ILE A 71 -6.11 4.19 -4.86
CA ILE A 71 -5.16 3.09 -4.85
C ILE A 71 -3.85 3.60 -4.26
N HIS A 72 -3.41 3.05 -3.12
CA HIS A 72 -2.12 3.36 -2.55
C HIS A 72 -1.09 2.30 -2.95
N ALA A 73 -0.05 2.71 -3.66
CA ALA A 73 1.11 1.88 -4.00
C ALA A 73 2.25 2.15 -3.03
N ALA A 74 2.92 1.13 -2.52
CA ALA A 74 4.08 1.31 -1.63
C ALA A 74 5.18 0.27 -1.91
N ASN A 75 6.43 0.62 -1.59
CA ASN A 75 7.54 -0.33 -1.52
C ASN A 75 7.40 -1.29 -0.33
N HIS A 76 8.07 -2.45 -0.39
CA HIS A 76 7.99 -3.50 0.64
C HIS A 76 9.37 -3.99 1.07
N ARG A 77 9.99 -3.30 2.03
CA ARG A 77 11.31 -3.63 2.57
C ARG A 77 11.27 -4.39 3.90
N SER A 78 10.10 -4.40 4.58
CA SER A 78 9.99 -4.89 5.94
C SER A 78 8.58 -5.37 6.29
N MET A 79 8.48 -6.27 7.25
CA MET A 79 7.19 -6.60 7.88
C MET A 79 6.59 -5.40 8.64
N ALA A 80 7.39 -4.42 9.02
CA ALA A 80 6.94 -3.20 9.68
C ALA A 80 6.26 -2.21 8.73
N ASP A 81 6.29 -2.41 7.41
CA ASP A 81 5.65 -1.51 6.45
C ASP A 81 4.13 -1.41 6.68
N LEU A 82 3.49 -2.52 7.08
CA LEU A 82 2.09 -2.52 7.48
C LEU A 82 1.84 -1.61 8.71
N LEU A 83 2.75 -1.62 9.69
CA LEU A 83 2.62 -0.81 10.90
C LEU A 83 2.82 0.67 10.60
N LEU A 84 3.81 1.01 9.76
CA LEU A 84 4.03 2.38 9.29
C LEU A 84 2.84 2.87 8.47
N SER A 85 2.35 2.07 7.52
CA SER A 85 1.15 2.38 6.74
C SER A 85 -0.06 2.63 7.63
N THR A 86 -0.31 1.75 8.61
CA THR A 86 -1.40 1.92 9.58
C THR A 86 -1.30 3.23 10.36
N GLY A 87 -0.10 3.58 10.82
CA GLY A 87 0.17 4.86 11.48
C GLY A 87 -0.05 6.06 10.57
N THR A 88 0.35 5.95 9.31
CA THR A 88 0.14 6.97 8.27
C THR A 88 -1.34 7.18 8.00
N PHE A 89 -2.10 6.12 7.79
CA PHE A 89 -3.55 6.21 7.53
C PHE A 89 -4.30 6.81 8.73
N SER A 90 -3.87 6.45 9.94
CA SER A 90 -4.36 7.09 11.17
C SER A 90 -4.07 8.59 11.20
N HIS A 91 -2.86 9.01 10.82
CA HIS A 91 -2.44 10.41 10.78
C HIS A 91 -3.26 11.22 9.76
N TRP A 92 -3.52 10.64 8.59
CA TRP A 92 -4.30 11.27 7.54
C TRP A 92 -5.82 11.22 7.76
N GLY A 93 -6.29 10.46 8.76
CA GLY A 93 -7.73 10.21 8.95
C GLY A 93 -8.35 9.48 7.75
N TRP A 94 -7.60 8.59 7.11
CA TRP A 94 -7.99 7.89 5.90
C TRP A 94 -8.16 6.39 6.16
N PRO A 95 -9.39 5.84 6.10
CA PRO A 95 -9.65 4.42 6.35
C PRO A 95 -9.27 3.59 5.11
N ILE A 96 -8.02 3.13 5.06
CA ILE A 96 -7.46 2.38 3.93
C ILE A 96 -7.31 0.91 4.33
N ARG A 97 -7.63 -0.01 3.41
CA ARG A 97 -7.56 -1.46 3.60
C ARG A 97 -6.37 -2.06 2.85
N PRO A 98 -5.30 -2.49 3.54
CA PRO A 98 -4.16 -3.14 2.91
C PRO A 98 -4.49 -4.53 2.38
N LEU A 99 -3.96 -4.88 1.19
CA LEU A 99 -3.95 -6.24 0.68
C LEU A 99 -2.80 -7.02 1.32
N VAL A 100 -3.09 -8.17 1.93
CA VAL A 100 -2.11 -8.98 2.65
C VAL A 100 -2.28 -10.45 2.26
N ALA A 101 -1.16 -11.16 2.04
CA ALA A 101 -1.19 -12.59 1.71
C ALA A 101 -1.98 -13.39 2.75
N GLY A 102 -2.92 -14.22 2.29
CA GLY A 102 -3.87 -14.96 3.12
C GLY A 102 -3.22 -15.81 4.21
N ALA A 103 -2.05 -16.40 3.92
CA ALA A 103 -1.29 -17.21 4.89
C ALA A 103 -0.90 -16.47 6.20
N TYR A 104 -0.89 -15.14 6.20
CA TYR A 104 -0.62 -14.37 7.42
C TYR A 104 -1.83 -14.30 8.35
N PHE A 105 -3.05 -14.53 7.85
CA PHE A 105 -4.27 -14.51 8.65
C PHE A 105 -4.40 -15.75 9.57
N ASP A 106 -3.67 -16.82 9.26
CA ASP A 106 -3.64 -18.04 10.07
C ASP A 106 -2.57 -17.99 11.17
N LYS A 107 -1.71 -16.98 11.16
CA LYS A 107 -0.66 -16.83 12.19
C LYS A 107 -1.25 -16.32 13.51
N PRO A 108 -0.97 -17.00 14.65
CA PRO A 108 -1.44 -16.56 15.97
C PRO A 108 -1.06 -15.10 16.26
N GLY A 109 -2.00 -14.34 16.80
CA GLY A 109 -1.83 -12.91 17.12
C GLY A 109 -1.88 -12.00 15.90
N LEU A 110 -1.07 -12.28 14.87
CA LEU A 110 -1.02 -11.46 13.65
C LEU A 110 -2.35 -11.51 12.89
N GLY A 111 -2.94 -12.70 12.69
CA GLY A 111 -4.22 -12.83 11.98
C GLY A 111 -5.35 -12.04 12.66
N GLY A 112 -5.38 -12.02 14.00
CA GLY A 112 -6.33 -11.19 14.75
C GLY A 112 -6.14 -9.69 14.49
N LEU A 113 -4.88 -9.20 14.46
CA LEU A 113 -4.56 -7.81 14.12
C LEU A 113 -4.98 -7.47 12.69
N LEU A 114 -4.65 -8.33 11.72
CA LEU A 114 -5.01 -8.12 10.31
C LEU A 114 -6.52 -8.01 10.11
N ARG A 115 -7.30 -8.86 10.76
CA ARG A 115 -8.78 -8.80 10.73
C ARG A 115 -9.30 -7.51 11.36
N ARG A 116 -8.75 -7.08 12.50
CA ARG A 116 -9.13 -5.81 13.14
C ARG A 116 -8.77 -4.58 12.29
N LEU A 117 -7.66 -4.64 11.55
CA LEU A 117 -7.25 -3.63 10.57
C LEU A 117 -8.00 -3.76 9.24
N ARG A 118 -8.98 -4.68 9.14
CA ARG A 118 -9.76 -4.95 7.93
C ARG A 118 -8.86 -5.16 6.70
N CYS A 119 -7.66 -5.72 6.90
CA CYS A 119 -6.81 -6.12 5.79
C CYS A 119 -7.54 -7.11 4.89
N VAL A 120 -7.30 -7.04 3.59
CA VAL A 120 -7.93 -7.88 2.58
C VAL A 120 -7.04 -9.10 2.36
N PRO A 121 -7.49 -10.32 2.71
CA PRO A 121 -6.73 -11.52 2.39
C PRO A 121 -6.72 -11.75 0.88
N VAL A 122 -5.54 -12.03 0.33
CA VAL A 122 -5.38 -12.29 -1.11
C VAL A 122 -4.53 -13.53 -1.34
N HIS A 123 -4.85 -14.25 -2.43
CA HIS A 123 -4.16 -15.45 -2.85
C HIS A 123 -3.91 -15.39 -4.36
N GLY A 124 -2.65 -15.55 -4.79
CA GLY A 124 -2.29 -15.62 -6.21
C GLY A 124 -2.93 -14.51 -7.06
N THR A 125 -3.55 -14.91 -8.15
CA THR A 125 -4.10 -14.02 -9.19
C THR A 125 -5.41 -13.31 -8.80
N GLU A 126 -6.14 -13.81 -7.82
CA GLU A 126 -7.42 -13.20 -7.36
C GLU A 126 -7.22 -11.85 -6.64
N ALA A 127 -5.98 -11.49 -6.32
CA ALA A 127 -5.67 -10.24 -5.64
C ALA A 127 -6.15 -9.00 -6.41
N ILE A 128 -6.18 -9.05 -7.75
CA ILE A 128 -6.69 -7.95 -8.60
C ILE A 128 -8.20 -7.81 -8.41
N ASP A 129 -8.94 -8.92 -8.54
CA ASP A 129 -10.40 -8.92 -8.41
C ASP A 129 -10.82 -8.47 -6.99
N ARG A 130 -10.11 -8.95 -5.97
CA ARG A 130 -10.34 -8.53 -4.57
C ARG A 130 -10.08 -7.05 -4.34
N ALA A 131 -9.03 -6.50 -4.98
CA ALA A 131 -8.76 -5.05 -4.90
C ALA A 131 -9.91 -4.25 -5.52
N VAL A 132 -10.38 -4.66 -6.72
CA VAL A 132 -11.49 -4.00 -7.42
C VAL A 132 -12.78 -4.08 -6.59
N GLU A 133 -13.13 -5.25 -6.06
CA GLU A 133 -14.32 -5.41 -5.20
C GLU A 133 -14.32 -4.46 -3.99
N VAL A 134 -13.17 -4.26 -3.36
CA VAL A 134 -13.02 -3.37 -2.20
C VAL A 134 -13.14 -1.91 -2.60
N LEU A 135 -12.60 -1.54 -3.77
CA LEU A 135 -12.72 -0.19 -4.33
C LEU A 135 -14.18 0.12 -4.71
N GLU A 136 -14.91 -0.85 -5.31
CA GLU A 136 -16.34 -0.73 -5.64
C GLU A 136 -17.22 -0.51 -4.41
N GLN A 137 -16.79 -0.98 -3.24
CA GLN A 137 -17.43 -0.71 -1.94
C GLN A 137 -17.11 0.68 -1.36
N GLY A 138 -16.36 1.51 -2.06
CA GLY A 138 -15.94 2.85 -1.62
C GLY A 138 -14.72 2.88 -0.72
N TRP A 139 -14.04 1.73 -0.49
CA TRP A 139 -12.82 1.68 0.30
C TRP A 139 -11.60 2.00 -0.55
N SER A 140 -10.66 2.75 -0.01
CA SER A 140 -9.31 2.81 -0.57
C SER A 140 -8.52 1.55 -0.22
N VAL A 141 -7.61 1.15 -1.10
CA VAL A 141 -6.74 -0.02 -0.90
C VAL A 141 -5.28 0.36 -0.85
N ALA A 142 -4.48 -0.41 -0.11
CA ALA A 142 -3.02 -0.31 -0.15
C ALA A 142 -2.42 -1.61 -0.70
N ILE A 143 -1.58 -1.46 -1.71
CA ILE A 143 -0.95 -2.56 -2.45
C ILE A 143 0.57 -2.35 -2.43
N MET A 144 1.31 -3.41 -2.15
CA MET A 144 2.76 -3.47 -2.34
C MET A 144 3.04 -4.30 -3.60
N PRO A 145 3.31 -3.66 -4.76
CA PRO A 145 3.36 -4.35 -6.05
C PRO A 145 4.49 -5.37 -6.17
N GLU A 146 5.47 -5.31 -5.29
CA GLU A 146 6.57 -6.28 -5.18
C GLU A 146 6.08 -7.66 -4.70
N GLY A 147 4.91 -7.73 -4.04
CA GLY A 147 4.24 -8.96 -3.59
C GLY A 147 4.95 -9.72 -2.48
N ARG A 148 6.10 -9.24 -2.02
CA ARG A 148 6.93 -9.83 -0.97
C ARG A 148 7.82 -8.79 -0.30
N VAL A 149 8.32 -9.07 0.88
CA VAL A 149 9.40 -8.27 1.46
C VAL A 149 10.66 -8.47 0.61
N VAL A 150 11.11 -7.40 -0.04
CA VAL A 150 12.24 -7.44 -0.97
C VAL A 150 13.57 -7.47 -0.19
N PRO A 151 14.52 -8.31 -0.58
CA PRO A 151 15.86 -8.30 0.00
C PRO A 151 16.64 -7.03 -0.37
N GLU A 152 17.59 -6.65 0.47
CA GLU A 152 18.31 -5.37 0.34
C GLU A 152 19.07 -5.25 -0.97
N GLU A 153 19.70 -6.33 -1.42
CA GLU A 153 20.44 -6.41 -2.68
C GLU A 153 19.60 -6.08 -3.93
N GLU A 154 18.28 -6.30 -3.86
CA GLU A 154 17.40 -5.99 -4.98
C GLU A 154 16.90 -4.55 -4.97
N TRP A 155 16.60 -3.98 -3.80
CA TRP A 155 16.06 -2.63 -3.73
C TRP A 155 17.12 -1.54 -3.55
N ALA A 156 18.32 -1.86 -3.07
CA ALA A 156 19.37 -0.86 -2.81
C ALA A 156 19.70 0.02 -4.03
N PRO A 157 19.74 -0.49 -5.28
CA PRO A 157 20.08 0.35 -6.43
C PRO A 157 19.06 1.41 -6.80
N THR A 158 17.78 1.15 -6.56
CA THR A 158 16.66 1.99 -7.04
C THR A 158 15.66 2.39 -5.98
N GLY A 159 15.84 1.88 -4.76
CA GLY A 159 14.91 2.06 -3.66
C GLY A 159 13.71 1.10 -3.66
N VAL A 160 13.46 0.39 -4.75
CA VAL A 160 12.33 -0.54 -4.93
C VAL A 160 12.79 -1.84 -5.56
N GLY A 161 12.07 -2.93 -5.31
CA GLY A 161 12.31 -4.21 -5.96
C GLY A 161 11.49 -4.39 -7.23
N ARG A 162 11.65 -5.58 -7.83
CA ARG A 162 10.86 -5.97 -9.01
C ARG A 162 9.38 -6.06 -8.64
N SER A 163 8.55 -5.39 -9.42
CA SER A 163 7.09 -5.36 -9.26
C SER A 163 6.35 -6.28 -10.22
N HIS A 164 5.14 -6.66 -9.84
CA HIS A 164 4.19 -7.39 -10.67
C HIS A 164 3.18 -6.43 -11.30
N PRO A 165 2.66 -6.71 -12.50
CA PRO A 165 1.81 -5.77 -13.25
C PRO A 165 0.39 -5.60 -12.70
N GLY A 166 0.04 -6.25 -11.60
CA GLY A 166 -1.31 -6.26 -11.03
C GLY A 166 -1.83 -4.88 -10.64
N ILE A 167 -0.99 -4.02 -10.06
CA ILE A 167 -1.42 -2.68 -9.66
C ILE A 167 -1.76 -1.80 -10.87
N GLY A 168 -0.99 -1.90 -11.95
CA GLY A 168 -1.29 -1.22 -13.21
C GLY A 168 -2.61 -1.69 -13.80
N ARG A 169 -2.92 -2.99 -13.67
CA ARG A 169 -4.21 -3.54 -14.09
C ARG A 169 -5.36 -2.95 -13.27
N VAL A 170 -5.25 -2.93 -11.94
CA VAL A 170 -6.27 -2.32 -11.07
C VAL A 170 -6.46 -0.84 -11.42
N ALA A 171 -5.36 -0.08 -11.63
CA ALA A 171 -5.44 1.34 -11.97
C ALA A 171 -6.15 1.59 -13.32
N ILE A 172 -5.84 0.79 -14.34
CA ILE A 172 -6.48 0.89 -15.67
C ILE A 172 -7.96 0.52 -15.59
N ASP A 173 -8.29 -0.61 -14.97
CA ASP A 173 -9.67 -1.13 -14.91
C ASP A 173 -10.60 -0.21 -14.13
N THR A 174 -10.09 0.47 -13.10
CA THR A 174 -10.90 1.33 -12.24
C THR A 174 -10.86 2.80 -12.63
N GLY A 175 -9.82 3.27 -13.30
CA GLY A 175 -9.58 4.69 -13.58
C GLY A 175 -9.37 5.56 -12.33
N LEU A 176 -9.20 4.93 -11.16
CA LEU A 176 -9.05 5.64 -9.89
C LEU A 176 -7.64 6.25 -9.73
N PRO A 177 -7.53 7.34 -8.95
CA PRO A 177 -6.23 7.95 -8.68
C PRO A 177 -5.32 7.00 -7.90
N VAL A 178 -4.04 7.01 -8.27
CA VAL A 178 -3.00 6.26 -7.57
C VAL A 178 -2.17 7.21 -6.73
N VAL A 179 -1.95 6.85 -5.48
CA VAL A 179 -1.05 7.53 -4.55
C VAL A 179 0.19 6.65 -4.35
N ALA A 180 1.32 7.11 -4.83
CA ALA A 180 2.61 6.48 -4.60
C ALA A 180 3.13 6.84 -3.20
N ASN A 181 3.60 5.85 -2.47
CA ASN A 181 4.12 6.01 -1.11
C ASN A 181 5.51 5.38 -1.02
N GLY A 182 6.49 6.13 -0.53
CA GLY A 182 7.84 5.65 -0.29
C GLY A 182 8.14 5.58 1.21
N ALA A 183 8.39 4.38 1.72
CA ALA A 183 8.72 4.11 3.12
C ALA A 183 10.21 3.87 3.31
N SER A 184 10.79 4.36 4.43
CA SER A 184 12.17 4.14 4.84
C SER A 184 12.29 3.98 6.35
N GLY A 185 13.30 3.24 6.81
CA GLY A 185 13.58 2.96 8.22
C GLY A 185 12.85 1.74 8.77
N THR A 186 11.84 1.23 8.10
CA THR A 186 11.10 0.02 8.51
C THR A 186 11.99 -1.21 8.50
N GLU A 187 12.90 -1.33 7.55
CA GLU A 187 13.89 -2.39 7.42
C GLU A 187 14.94 -2.38 8.53
N VAL A 188 15.19 -1.21 9.15
CA VAL A 188 16.04 -1.11 10.37
C VAL A 188 15.28 -1.52 11.61
N PHE A 189 13.99 -1.18 11.66
CA PHE A 189 13.11 -1.52 12.78
C PHE A 189 12.76 -3.00 12.80
N TRP A 190 12.41 -3.57 11.67
CA TRP A 190 12.08 -4.98 11.54
C TRP A 190 12.72 -5.58 10.28
N PRO A 191 14.00 -5.95 10.36
CA PRO A 191 14.74 -6.51 9.23
C PRO A 191 14.09 -7.79 8.69
N ARG A 192 14.17 -7.98 7.37
CA ARG A 192 13.73 -9.21 6.70
C ARG A 192 14.37 -10.44 7.37
N GLY A 193 13.58 -11.49 7.55
CA GLY A 193 14.03 -12.76 8.18
C GLY A 193 14.00 -12.78 9.70
N ARG A 194 13.73 -11.65 10.37
CA ARG A 194 13.55 -11.64 11.82
C ARG A 194 12.08 -11.88 12.21
N SER A 195 11.89 -12.66 13.26
CA SER A 195 10.55 -12.94 13.81
C SER A 195 9.97 -11.75 14.56
N PHE A 196 10.80 -10.85 15.11
CA PHE A 196 10.41 -9.70 15.92
C PHE A 196 11.18 -8.44 15.54
N PRO A 197 10.58 -7.24 15.77
CA PRO A 197 11.26 -5.98 15.57
C PRO A 197 12.43 -5.80 16.55
N ILE A 198 13.41 -4.98 16.15
CA ILE A 198 14.56 -4.61 17.00
C ILE A 198 14.13 -3.44 17.88
N LEU A 199 13.92 -3.71 19.15
CA LEU A 199 13.65 -2.69 20.15
C LEU A 199 14.97 -2.22 20.78
N ARG A 200 15.21 -0.92 20.77
CA ARG A 200 16.41 -0.29 21.37
C ARG A 200 15.98 0.54 22.57
N PRO A 201 16.36 0.18 23.81
CA PRO A 201 16.02 0.96 25.00
C PRO A 201 16.49 2.42 24.85
N GLY A 202 15.61 3.36 25.17
CA GLY A 202 15.91 4.80 25.10
C GLY A 202 16.03 5.40 23.69
N ARG A 203 15.90 4.59 22.63
CA ARG A 203 15.98 5.06 21.24
C ARG A 203 14.76 4.62 20.43
N ARG A 204 14.02 5.57 19.89
CA ARG A 204 12.93 5.31 18.94
C ARG A 204 13.48 5.18 17.53
N CYS A 205 13.07 4.14 16.80
CA CYS A 205 13.44 3.99 15.41
C CYS A 205 12.74 5.07 14.55
N HIS A 206 13.49 5.74 13.70
CA HIS A 206 12.95 6.78 12.81
C HIS A 206 12.38 6.11 11.56
N LEU A 207 11.06 6.23 11.39
CA LEU A 207 10.31 5.73 10.25
C LEU A 207 9.78 6.92 9.46
N VAL A 208 10.03 6.94 8.17
CA VAL A 208 9.64 8.05 7.28
C VAL A 208 8.77 7.51 6.15
N LEU A 209 7.72 8.27 5.82
CA LEU A 209 6.90 8.02 4.63
C LEU A 209 6.65 9.33 3.89
N ARG A 210 6.88 9.32 2.59
CA ARG A 210 6.54 10.41 1.66
C ARG A 210 5.65 9.89 0.56
N SER A 211 4.81 10.78 0.02
CA SER A 211 3.81 10.40 -0.95
C SER A 211 3.69 11.42 -2.06
N GLU A 212 3.33 10.94 -3.24
CA GLU A 212 2.97 11.79 -4.39
C GLU A 212 1.72 11.20 -5.08
N VAL A 213 0.89 12.05 -5.67
CA VAL A 213 -0.27 11.62 -6.45
C VAL A 213 0.16 11.40 -7.89
N VAL A 214 0.00 10.17 -8.38
CA VAL A 214 0.27 9.83 -9.78
C VAL A 214 -0.91 10.23 -10.68
N GLY A 215 -2.10 10.36 -10.10
CA GLY A 215 -3.33 10.60 -10.84
C GLY A 215 -3.89 9.33 -11.51
N PRO A 216 -4.87 9.47 -12.39
CA PRO A 216 -5.29 8.40 -13.27
C PRO A 216 -4.17 8.01 -14.24
N VAL A 217 -3.98 6.73 -14.44
CA VAL A 217 -2.93 6.21 -15.33
C VAL A 217 -3.54 5.99 -16.71
N PRO A 218 -3.11 6.75 -17.74
CA PRO A 218 -3.74 6.70 -19.07
C PRO A 218 -3.22 5.54 -19.94
N ASP A 219 -2.34 4.71 -19.40
CA ASP A 219 -1.74 3.61 -20.14
C ASP A 219 -2.76 2.51 -20.44
N ASP A 220 -2.65 1.88 -21.58
CA ASP A 220 -3.46 0.73 -22.01
C ASP A 220 -2.78 -0.61 -21.67
N LYS A 221 -1.50 -0.59 -21.27
CA LYS A 221 -0.73 -1.76 -20.85
C LYS A 221 -0.42 -1.72 -19.37
N SER A 222 -0.85 -2.76 -18.66
CA SER A 222 -0.66 -2.87 -17.21
C SER A 222 0.81 -2.84 -16.77
N ARG A 223 1.75 -3.29 -17.61
CA ARG A 223 3.18 -3.20 -17.31
C ARG A 223 3.67 -1.75 -17.32
N ASP A 224 3.30 -0.97 -18.34
CA ASP A 224 3.72 0.42 -18.49
C ASP A 224 3.11 1.27 -17.36
N ALA A 225 1.82 1.05 -17.06
CA ALA A 225 1.14 1.63 -15.91
C ALA A 225 1.87 1.31 -14.59
N THR A 226 2.24 0.04 -14.38
CA THR A 226 2.97 -0.37 -13.17
C THR A 226 4.35 0.29 -13.09
N SER A 227 5.09 0.34 -14.21
CA SER A 227 6.41 0.99 -14.23
C SER A 227 6.32 2.46 -13.83
N ARG A 228 5.36 3.21 -14.38
CA ARG A 228 5.10 4.60 -14.02
C ARG A 228 4.76 4.78 -12.54
N ILE A 229 3.92 3.89 -11.99
CA ILE A 229 3.58 3.91 -10.55
C ILE A 229 4.81 3.64 -9.70
N MET A 230 5.62 2.64 -10.06
CA MET A 230 6.82 2.27 -9.29
C MET A 230 7.94 3.31 -9.38
N GLU A 231 8.06 4.02 -10.50
CA GLU A 231 8.96 5.17 -10.60
C GLU A 231 8.57 6.29 -9.61
N ALA A 232 7.27 6.56 -9.45
CA ALA A 232 6.77 7.49 -8.45
C ALA A 232 7.04 6.99 -7.02
N VAL A 233 6.83 5.69 -6.76
CA VAL A 233 7.20 5.07 -5.47
C VAL A 233 8.70 5.24 -5.21
N ALA A 234 9.57 4.96 -6.19
CA ALA A 234 11.02 5.11 -6.06
C ALA A 234 11.44 6.57 -5.75
N ARG A 235 10.80 7.57 -6.39
CA ARG A 235 11.03 8.99 -6.04
C ARG A 235 10.67 9.29 -4.58
N CYS A 236 9.52 8.81 -4.12
CA CYS A 236 9.09 8.97 -2.73
C CYS A 236 10.05 8.27 -1.76
N VAL A 237 10.53 7.07 -2.11
CA VAL A 237 11.54 6.33 -1.34
C VAL A 237 12.84 7.12 -1.24
N ALA A 238 13.35 7.66 -2.35
CA ALA A 238 14.58 8.44 -2.35
C ALA A 238 14.49 9.68 -1.44
N VAL A 239 13.32 10.32 -1.34
CA VAL A 239 13.10 11.41 -0.39
C VAL A 239 13.09 10.89 1.05
N SER A 240 12.42 9.76 1.32
CA SER A 240 12.34 9.17 2.65
C SER A 240 13.70 8.66 3.13
N ASP A 241 14.50 8.05 2.24
CA ASP A 241 15.85 7.57 2.53
C ASP A 241 16.79 8.72 2.92
N ARG A 242 16.74 9.86 2.20
CA ARG A 242 17.52 11.05 2.59
C ARG A 242 17.17 11.55 4.00
N ILE A 243 15.88 11.54 4.37
CA ILE A 243 15.43 12.00 5.70
C ILE A 243 15.87 11.03 6.80
N THR A 244 15.92 9.73 6.53
CA THR A 244 16.43 8.73 7.48
C THR A 244 17.96 8.69 7.55
N GLY A 245 18.67 9.42 6.66
CA GLY A 245 20.12 9.43 6.54
C GLY A 245 20.66 8.21 5.78
N ARG A 246 19.82 7.55 4.98
CA ARG A 246 20.25 6.53 4.03
C ARG A 246 20.60 7.23 2.71
N THR A 247 21.83 7.12 2.30
CA THR A 247 22.26 7.43 0.94
C THR A 247 22.15 6.17 0.10
N THR A 248 21.26 6.18 -0.89
CA THR A 248 21.34 5.24 -2.02
C THR A 248 22.50 5.61 -2.92
#